data_8e9f476bb4650c33781db0d86d8c34fb
#
_entry.id   8e9f476bb4650c33781db0d86d8c34fb
#
_cell.length_a   1.000
_cell.length_b   1.000
_cell.length_c   1.000
_cell.angle_alpha   90.00
_cell.angle_beta   90.00
_cell.angle_gamma   90.00
#
_symmetry.space_group_name_H-M   'P 1'
#
loop_
_entity.id
_entity.type
_entity.pdbx_description
1 polymer ?
#
loop_
_entity_poly.entity_id
_entity_poly.type
_entity_poly.pdbx_seq_one_letter_code
_entity_poly.pdbx_strand_id
1 'polypeptide(L)'
;MERIAMDFDQEFKVLYRPLCRFALQYIPRTEDAEDIVQQAFADVWEKLCEGASILNMKAYMYQAVKNRSLLLLTREKEELLEGNIPDEADDSDEEQIRIAERDARLWTAIDKLPPERRKIFLLSKRDGLKYQEIADELHISVKTVENQISKALKSLRDTAIKIYTFFFG
;
A
#
# COMPACT_ATOMS: atom_id res chain seq x y z
N MET A 1 -9.39 -7.64 -26.94
CA MET A 1 -10.19 -6.75 -26.09
C MET A 1 -10.85 -7.49 -24.95
N GLU A 2 -11.71 -8.47 -25.18
CA GLU A 2 -12.39 -9.21 -24.09
C GLU A 2 -11.43 -9.88 -23.11
N ARG A 3 -10.34 -10.49 -23.57
CA ARG A 3 -9.33 -11.12 -22.70
C ARG A 3 -8.61 -10.10 -21.82
N ILE A 4 -8.24 -8.95 -22.37
CA ILE A 4 -7.60 -7.85 -21.60
C ILE A 4 -8.56 -7.33 -20.55
N ALA A 5 -9.84 -7.17 -20.86
CA ALA A 5 -10.85 -6.72 -19.94
C ALA A 5 -11.09 -7.72 -18.79
N MET A 6 -11.11 -9.02 -19.07
CA MET A 6 -11.26 -10.07 -18.05
C MET A 6 -10.05 -10.12 -17.10
N ASP A 7 -8.84 -10.08 -17.66
CA ASP A 7 -7.61 -10.08 -16.86
C ASP A 7 -7.51 -8.82 -15.99
N PHE A 8 -7.87 -7.67 -16.54
CA PHE A 8 -7.90 -6.41 -15.81
C PHE A 8 -8.93 -6.40 -14.67
N ASP A 9 -10.16 -6.87 -14.90
CA ASP A 9 -11.20 -6.97 -13.86
C ASP A 9 -10.77 -7.86 -12.70
N GLN A 10 -10.07 -8.95 -13.00
CA GLN A 10 -9.53 -9.85 -12.00
C GLN A 10 -8.42 -9.18 -11.18
N GLU A 11 -7.49 -8.51 -11.83
CA GLU A 11 -6.43 -7.76 -11.15
C GLU A 11 -7.00 -6.61 -10.30
N PHE A 12 -8.00 -5.90 -10.80
CA PHE A 12 -8.71 -4.86 -10.05
C PHE A 12 -9.28 -5.42 -8.75
N LYS A 13 -10.05 -6.52 -8.80
CA LYS A 13 -10.66 -7.13 -7.61
C LYS A 13 -9.64 -7.57 -6.56
N VAL A 14 -8.50 -8.06 -7.00
CA VAL A 14 -7.43 -8.55 -6.09
C VAL A 14 -6.61 -7.39 -5.52
N LEU A 15 -6.30 -6.37 -6.31
CA LEU A 15 -5.35 -5.33 -5.94
C LEU A 15 -5.99 -4.09 -5.31
N TYR A 16 -7.26 -3.82 -5.54
CA TYR A 16 -7.89 -2.56 -5.11
C TYR A 16 -7.75 -2.31 -3.60
N ARG A 17 -8.19 -3.25 -2.77
CA ARG A 17 -8.12 -3.09 -1.30
C ARG A 17 -6.69 -3.02 -0.76
N PRO A 18 -5.75 -3.90 -1.16
CA PRO A 18 -4.36 -3.77 -0.75
C PRO A 18 -3.74 -2.43 -1.16
N LEU A 19 -4.02 -1.94 -2.36
CA LEU A 19 -3.53 -0.64 -2.83
C LEU A 19 -4.10 0.54 -2.05
N CYS A 20 -5.38 0.52 -1.70
CA CYS A 20 -5.97 1.56 -0.84
C CYS A 20 -5.28 1.59 0.53
N ARG A 21 -5.03 0.42 1.14
CA ARG A 21 -4.28 0.36 2.41
C ARG A 21 -2.84 0.82 2.26
N PHE A 22 -2.21 0.49 1.15
CA PHE A 22 -0.87 0.96 0.84
C PHE A 22 -0.83 2.49 0.68
N ALA A 23 -1.78 3.08 -0.04
CA ALA A 23 -1.88 4.52 -0.20
C ALA A 23 -2.06 5.26 1.14
N LEU A 24 -2.78 4.67 2.10
CA LEU A 24 -2.99 5.23 3.44
C LEU A 24 -1.71 5.37 4.28
N GLN A 25 -0.58 4.81 3.87
CA GLN A 25 0.72 5.10 4.49
C GLN A 25 1.20 6.53 4.19
N TYR A 26 0.81 7.05 3.04
CA TYR A 26 1.22 8.37 2.56
C TYR A 26 0.11 9.40 2.77
N ILE A 27 -1.12 9.01 2.51
CA ILE A 27 -2.30 9.88 2.48
C ILE A 27 -3.22 9.52 3.65
N PRO A 28 -3.44 10.44 4.61
CA PRO A 28 -4.22 10.13 5.81
C PRO A 28 -5.72 10.01 5.55
N ARG A 29 -6.24 10.62 4.47
CA ARG A 29 -7.66 10.62 4.13
C ARG A 29 -8.00 9.44 3.23
N THR A 30 -8.99 8.65 3.66
CA THR A 30 -9.44 7.46 2.93
C THR A 30 -9.95 7.80 1.53
N GLU A 31 -10.72 8.87 1.40
CA GLU A 31 -11.28 9.34 0.12
C GLU A 31 -10.18 9.66 -0.89
N ASP A 32 -9.15 10.39 -0.48
CA ASP A 32 -8.02 10.75 -1.35
C ASP A 32 -7.19 9.51 -1.74
N ALA A 33 -7.02 8.57 -0.81
CA ALA A 33 -6.34 7.31 -1.09
C ALA A 33 -7.11 6.44 -2.10
N GLU A 34 -8.42 6.37 -1.98
CA GLU A 34 -9.29 5.67 -2.94
C GLU A 34 -9.26 6.34 -4.31
N ASP A 35 -9.33 7.67 -4.37
CA ASP A 35 -9.25 8.43 -5.63
C ASP A 35 -7.93 8.19 -6.35
N ILE A 36 -6.80 8.19 -5.63
CA ILE A 36 -5.48 7.88 -6.19
C ILE A 36 -5.46 6.49 -6.80
N VAL A 37 -5.99 5.50 -6.11
CA VAL A 37 -6.02 4.11 -6.59
C VAL A 37 -6.91 3.97 -7.81
N GLN A 38 -8.11 4.56 -7.79
CA GLN A 38 -9.03 4.56 -8.92
C GLN A 38 -8.40 5.21 -10.15
N GLN A 39 -7.75 6.36 -9.98
CA GLN A 39 -7.07 7.05 -11.07
C GLN A 39 -5.91 6.22 -11.64
N ALA A 40 -5.13 5.55 -10.77
CA ALA A 40 -4.06 4.67 -11.22
C ALA A 40 -4.60 3.50 -12.07
N PHE A 41 -5.72 2.91 -11.70
CA PHE A 41 -6.37 1.87 -12.50
C PHE A 41 -6.90 2.41 -13.83
N ALA A 42 -7.50 3.61 -13.85
CA ALA A 42 -7.98 4.23 -15.07
C ALA A 42 -6.85 4.47 -16.07
N ASP A 43 -5.71 4.99 -15.62
CA ASP A 43 -4.55 5.23 -16.48
C ASP A 43 -3.95 3.94 -17.04
N VAL A 44 -3.92 2.90 -16.22
CA VAL A 44 -3.45 1.57 -16.66
C VAL A 44 -4.39 1.00 -17.71
N TRP A 45 -5.68 1.11 -17.50
CA TRP A 45 -6.68 0.67 -18.47
C TRP A 45 -6.51 1.38 -19.82
N GLU A 46 -6.36 2.70 -19.81
CA GLU A 46 -6.13 3.48 -21.01
C GLU A 46 -4.87 3.01 -21.77
N LYS A 47 -3.74 2.85 -21.06
CA LYS A 47 -2.51 2.34 -21.65
C LYS A 47 -2.65 0.94 -22.26
N LEU A 48 -3.37 0.05 -21.60
CA LEU A 48 -3.63 -1.30 -22.13
C LEU A 48 -4.50 -1.25 -23.40
N CYS A 49 -5.49 -0.35 -23.45
CA CYS A 49 -6.30 -0.13 -24.64
C CYS A 49 -5.49 0.45 -25.81
N GLU A 50 -4.45 1.26 -25.53
CA GLU A 50 -3.50 1.78 -26.50
C GLU A 50 -2.47 0.74 -26.98
N GLY A 51 -2.50 -0.47 -26.41
CA GLY A 51 -1.62 -1.60 -26.78
C GLY A 51 -0.33 -1.70 -25.97
N ALA A 52 -0.21 -1.00 -24.85
CA ALA A 52 0.92 -1.16 -23.96
C ALA A 52 0.94 -2.57 -23.34
N SER A 53 2.14 -3.13 -23.16
CA SER A 53 2.35 -4.39 -22.46
C SER A 53 2.94 -4.14 -21.10
N ILE A 54 2.23 -4.55 -20.02
CA ILE A 54 2.71 -4.44 -18.65
C ILE A 54 3.05 -5.84 -18.15
N LEU A 55 4.33 -6.14 -18.00
CA LEU A 55 4.81 -7.47 -17.63
C LEU A 55 4.46 -7.85 -16.18
N ASN A 56 4.47 -6.89 -15.28
CA ASN A 56 4.15 -7.09 -13.87
C ASN A 56 3.15 -6.04 -13.40
N MET A 57 1.87 -6.34 -13.57
CA MET A 57 0.76 -5.44 -13.21
C MET A 57 0.81 -5.04 -11.74
N LYS A 58 1.09 -5.99 -10.84
CA LYS A 58 1.14 -5.70 -9.39
C LYS A 58 2.20 -4.66 -9.07
N ALA A 59 3.45 -4.89 -9.47
CA ALA A 59 4.55 -3.96 -9.21
C ALA A 59 4.28 -2.58 -9.85
N TYR A 60 3.77 -2.57 -11.07
CA TYR A 60 3.42 -1.33 -11.77
C TYR A 60 2.37 -0.52 -10.99
N MET A 61 1.30 -1.16 -10.51
CA MET A 61 0.24 -0.50 -9.75
C MET A 61 0.74 0.06 -8.41
N TYR A 62 1.58 -0.68 -7.67
CA TYR A 62 2.15 -0.18 -6.43
C TYR A 62 3.08 1.02 -6.66
N GLN A 63 3.87 0.99 -7.71
CA GLN A 63 4.72 2.13 -8.10
C GLN A 63 3.87 3.35 -8.50
N ALA A 64 2.84 3.16 -9.33
CA ALA A 64 1.95 4.23 -9.77
C ALA A 64 1.22 4.89 -8.59
N VAL A 65 0.69 4.09 -7.65
CA VAL A 65 0.01 4.60 -6.46
C VAL A 65 0.98 5.34 -5.54
N LYS A 66 2.19 4.81 -5.31
CA LYS A 66 3.23 5.49 -4.54
C LYS A 66 3.58 6.85 -5.13
N ASN A 67 3.89 6.90 -6.42
CA ASN A 67 4.29 8.14 -7.10
C ASN A 67 3.17 9.19 -7.05
N ARG A 68 1.91 8.80 -7.25
CA ARG A 68 0.76 9.70 -7.15
C ARG A 68 0.55 10.21 -5.73
N SER A 69 0.71 9.34 -4.73
CA SER A 69 0.59 9.72 -3.32
C SER A 69 1.66 10.75 -2.95
N LEU A 70 2.90 10.53 -3.35
CA LEU A 70 4.00 11.46 -3.10
C LEU A 70 3.80 12.80 -3.84
N LEU A 71 3.30 12.76 -5.08
CA LEU A 71 2.99 13.96 -5.85
C LEU A 71 1.89 14.80 -5.17
N LEU A 72 0.85 14.17 -4.65
CA LEU A 72 -0.20 14.87 -3.91
C LEU A 72 0.37 15.55 -2.67
N LEU A 73 1.18 14.85 -1.87
CA LEU A 73 1.84 15.42 -0.69
C LEU A 73 2.77 16.58 -1.04
N THR A 74 3.48 16.50 -2.15
CA THR A 74 4.35 17.59 -2.61
C THR A 74 3.53 18.82 -2.97
N ARG A 75 2.44 18.66 -3.69
CA ARG A 75 1.53 19.77 -4.05
C ARG A 75 0.92 20.43 -2.82
N GLU A 76 0.40 19.65 -1.87
CA GLU A 76 -0.12 20.20 -0.62
C GLU A 76 0.94 20.96 0.17
N LYS A 77 2.19 20.47 0.17
CA LYS A 77 3.31 21.14 0.83
C LYS A 77 3.72 22.43 0.10
N GLU A 78 3.69 22.43 -1.23
CA GLU A 78 3.98 23.62 -2.05
C GLU A 78 2.93 24.72 -1.84
N GLU A 79 1.65 24.35 -1.78
CA GLU A 79 0.56 25.28 -1.47
C GLU A 79 0.72 25.90 -0.08
N LEU A 80 1.35 25.19 0.88
CA LEU A 80 1.60 25.66 2.24
C LEU A 80 2.91 26.47 2.38
N LEU A 81 3.87 26.28 1.48
CA LEU A 81 5.26 26.77 1.64
C LEU A 81 5.72 27.50 0.39
N GLU A 82 5.09 28.45 -0.19
CA GLU A 82 5.61 29.23 -1.32
C GLU A 82 7.13 29.02 -1.57
N GLY A 83 7.53 28.02 -2.37
CA GLY A 83 8.86 27.93 -2.95
C GLY A 83 9.71 26.69 -2.69
N ASN A 84 10.25 26.17 -3.78
CA ASN A 84 11.27 25.14 -3.99
C ASN A 84 10.89 23.68 -3.76
N ILE A 85 10.77 22.99 -4.91
CA ILE A 85 10.66 21.53 -5.04
C ILE A 85 12.02 20.91 -4.74
N PRO A 86 12.15 19.91 -3.85
CA PRO A 86 13.34 19.08 -3.80
C PRO A 86 13.36 18.18 -5.06
N ASP A 87 14.48 18.16 -5.75
CA ASP A 87 14.77 17.21 -6.82
C ASP A 87 14.50 15.77 -6.33
N GLU A 88 13.74 15.02 -7.11
CA GLU A 88 13.52 13.60 -6.86
C GLU A 88 14.86 12.87 -6.85
N ALA A 89 15.10 12.08 -5.82
CA ALA A 89 16.25 11.19 -5.78
C ALA A 89 16.14 10.22 -6.96
N ASP A 90 17.18 10.22 -7.80
CA ASP A 90 17.34 9.33 -8.96
C ASP A 90 17.69 7.92 -8.46
N ASP A 91 16.70 7.21 -7.90
CA ASP A 91 16.81 5.78 -7.69
C ASP A 91 16.69 5.09 -9.05
N SER A 92 17.64 4.22 -9.37
CA SER A 92 17.62 3.49 -10.63
C SER A 92 16.27 2.78 -10.82
N ASP A 93 15.77 2.72 -12.04
CA ASP A 93 14.48 2.08 -12.37
C ASP A 93 14.39 0.65 -11.81
N GLU A 94 15.51 -0.09 -11.76
CA GLU A 94 15.58 -1.45 -11.21
C GLU A 94 15.34 -1.49 -9.69
N GLU A 95 15.84 -0.53 -8.94
CA GLU A 95 15.62 -0.45 -7.48
C GLU A 95 14.16 -0.10 -7.19
N GLN A 96 13.57 0.83 -7.92
CA GLN A 96 12.15 1.17 -7.79
C GLN A 96 11.24 -0.02 -8.10
N ILE A 97 11.57 -0.82 -9.11
CA ILE A 97 10.84 -2.05 -9.44
C ILE A 97 10.95 -3.07 -8.29
N ARG A 98 12.14 -3.28 -7.73
CA ARG A 98 12.32 -4.19 -6.59
C ARG A 98 11.53 -3.76 -5.35
N ILE A 99 11.52 -2.48 -5.06
CA ILE A 99 10.72 -1.90 -3.96
C ILE A 99 9.23 -2.13 -4.21
N ALA A 100 8.74 -1.85 -5.41
CA ALA A 100 7.35 -2.05 -5.78
C ALA A 100 6.91 -3.53 -5.70
N GLU A 101 7.74 -4.46 -6.15
CA GLU A 101 7.49 -5.90 -6.02
C GLU A 101 7.45 -6.36 -4.55
N ARG A 102 8.34 -5.83 -3.72
CA ARG A 102 8.34 -6.09 -2.28
C ARG A 102 7.06 -5.58 -1.64
N ASP A 103 6.69 -4.34 -1.92
CA ASP A 103 5.48 -3.72 -1.38
C ASP A 103 4.23 -4.48 -1.83
N ALA A 104 4.16 -4.87 -3.08
CA ALA A 104 3.07 -5.68 -3.61
C ALA A 104 2.91 -7.01 -2.87
N ARG A 105 4.00 -7.72 -2.60
CA ARG A 105 3.98 -8.99 -1.85
C ARG A 105 3.53 -8.79 -0.41
N LEU A 106 4.07 -7.77 0.26
CA LEU A 106 3.74 -7.46 1.66
C LEU A 106 2.25 -7.12 1.81
N TRP A 107 1.76 -6.16 1.03
CA TRP A 107 0.39 -5.68 1.16
C TRP A 107 -0.64 -6.71 0.71
N THR A 108 -0.33 -7.54 -0.27
CA THR A 108 -1.16 -8.69 -0.64
C THR A 108 -1.23 -9.70 0.50
N ALA A 109 -0.13 -9.96 1.20
CA ALA A 109 -0.11 -10.85 2.36
C ALA A 109 -0.88 -10.28 3.55
N ILE A 110 -0.76 -8.98 3.82
CA ILE A 110 -1.55 -8.29 4.85
C ILE A 110 -3.05 -8.38 4.55
N ASP A 111 -3.45 -8.23 3.28
CA ASP A 111 -4.86 -8.33 2.88
C ASP A 111 -5.46 -9.72 3.15
N LYS A 112 -4.65 -10.77 3.10
CA LYS A 112 -5.06 -12.14 3.42
C LYS A 112 -5.20 -12.45 4.91
N LEU A 113 -4.74 -11.57 5.79
CA LEU A 113 -4.96 -11.75 7.24
C LEU A 113 -6.46 -11.71 7.55
N PRO A 114 -6.94 -12.47 8.56
CA PRO A 114 -8.29 -12.32 9.08
C PRO A 114 -8.59 -10.85 9.42
N PRO A 115 -9.80 -10.32 9.16
CA PRO A 115 -10.11 -8.89 9.28
C PRO A 115 -9.73 -8.26 10.62
N GLU A 116 -10.06 -8.90 11.75
CA GLU A 116 -9.73 -8.40 13.09
C GLU A 116 -8.21 -8.37 13.33
N ARG A 117 -7.50 -9.42 12.92
CA ARG A 117 -6.04 -9.48 13.02
C ARG A 117 -5.37 -8.42 12.17
N ARG A 118 -5.85 -8.23 10.95
CA ARG A 118 -5.37 -7.19 10.04
C ARG A 118 -5.56 -5.80 10.63
N LYS A 119 -6.74 -5.51 11.20
CA LYS A 119 -7.04 -4.24 11.85
C LYS A 119 -6.06 -3.95 12.98
N ILE A 120 -5.89 -4.89 13.90
CA ILE A 120 -4.96 -4.75 15.04
C ILE A 120 -3.52 -4.57 14.54
N PHE A 121 -3.11 -5.36 13.56
CA PHE A 121 -1.77 -5.26 12.96
C PHE A 121 -1.52 -3.88 12.34
N LEU A 122 -2.46 -3.35 11.57
CA LEU A 122 -2.33 -2.04 10.93
C LEU A 122 -2.35 -0.89 11.94
N LEU A 123 -3.20 -0.93 12.96
CA LEU A 123 -3.21 0.05 14.05
C LEU A 123 -1.84 0.13 14.74
N SER A 124 -1.18 -1.01 14.97
CA SER A 124 0.14 -1.05 15.57
C SER A 124 1.25 -0.62 14.59
N LYS A 125 1.29 -1.19 13.39
CA LYS A 125 2.45 -1.08 12.51
C LYS A 125 2.39 0.08 11.54
N ARG A 126 1.22 0.39 11.01
CA ARG A 126 1.02 1.55 10.14
C ARG A 126 0.76 2.83 10.93
N ASP A 127 -0.16 2.76 11.89
CA ASP A 127 -0.65 3.94 12.60
C ASP A 127 0.14 4.22 13.90
N GLY A 128 1.02 3.29 14.29
CA GLY A 128 1.97 3.49 15.39
C GLY A 128 1.37 3.46 16.79
N LEU A 129 0.13 2.98 16.96
CA LEU A 129 -0.50 2.89 18.26
C LEU A 129 0.19 1.87 19.17
N LYS A 130 0.29 2.21 20.45
CA LYS A 130 0.76 1.28 21.48
C LYS A 130 -0.31 0.20 21.75
N TYR A 131 0.10 -0.95 22.21
CA TYR A 131 -0.81 -2.07 22.48
C TYR A 131 -1.91 -1.71 23.49
N GLN A 132 -1.61 -0.86 24.47
CA GLN A 132 -2.62 -0.37 25.41
C GLN A 132 -3.67 0.51 24.71
N GLU A 133 -3.23 1.41 23.83
CA GLU A 133 -4.12 2.29 23.05
C GLU A 133 -5.05 1.48 22.14
N ILE A 134 -4.51 0.44 21.48
CA ILE A 134 -5.31 -0.49 20.66
C ILE A 134 -6.32 -1.26 21.50
N ALA A 135 -5.88 -1.75 22.67
CA ALA A 135 -6.74 -2.48 23.62
C ALA A 135 -7.92 -1.62 24.08
N ASP A 136 -7.66 -0.36 24.44
CA ASP A 136 -8.68 0.60 24.86
C ASP A 136 -9.64 0.96 23.72
N GLU A 137 -9.13 1.22 22.52
CA GLU A 137 -9.93 1.57 21.36
C GLU A 137 -10.86 0.44 20.90
N LEU A 138 -10.37 -0.80 20.93
CA LEU A 138 -11.13 -1.98 20.48
C LEU A 138 -11.87 -2.69 21.62
N HIS A 139 -11.78 -2.21 22.86
CA HIS A 139 -12.39 -2.85 24.06
C HIS A 139 -11.98 -4.31 24.23
N ILE A 140 -10.69 -4.60 24.05
CA ILE A 140 -10.08 -5.93 24.25
C ILE A 140 -8.90 -5.84 25.22
N SER A 141 -8.40 -6.98 25.67
CA SER A 141 -7.23 -7.00 26.56
C SER A 141 -5.93 -6.74 25.79
N VAL A 142 -4.93 -6.15 26.44
CA VAL A 142 -3.57 -6.01 25.88
C VAL A 142 -3.01 -7.37 25.48
N LYS A 143 -3.29 -8.41 26.25
CA LYS A 143 -2.89 -9.79 25.94
C LYS A 143 -3.50 -10.29 24.61
N THR A 144 -4.73 -9.92 24.32
CA THR A 144 -5.38 -10.21 23.05
C THR A 144 -4.65 -9.48 21.90
N VAL A 145 -4.30 -8.21 22.07
CA VAL A 145 -3.53 -7.44 21.09
C VAL A 145 -2.19 -8.12 20.81
N GLU A 146 -1.41 -8.46 21.84
CA GLU A 146 -0.13 -9.17 21.71
C GLU A 146 -0.26 -10.48 20.92
N ASN A 147 -1.29 -11.29 21.27
CA ASN A 147 -1.54 -12.56 20.62
C ASN A 147 -1.88 -12.38 19.12
N GLN A 148 -2.70 -11.37 18.79
CA GLN A 148 -3.06 -11.09 17.40
C GLN A 148 -1.86 -10.57 16.58
N ILE A 149 -1.03 -9.71 17.14
CA ILE A 149 0.21 -9.25 16.51
C ILE A 149 1.17 -10.43 16.29
N SER A 150 1.39 -11.28 17.29
CA SER A 150 2.24 -12.46 17.15
C SER A 150 1.76 -13.41 16.04
N LYS A 151 0.45 -13.66 15.96
CA LYS A 151 -0.15 -14.49 14.92
C LYS A 151 -0.04 -13.83 13.54
N ALA A 152 -0.19 -12.51 13.43
CA ALA A 152 0.00 -11.76 12.19
C ALA A 152 1.44 -11.90 11.71
N LEU A 153 2.42 -11.62 12.57
CA LEU A 153 3.84 -11.74 12.24
C LEU A 153 4.22 -13.17 11.82
N LYS A 154 3.66 -14.19 12.49
CA LYS A 154 3.88 -15.59 12.09
C LYS A 154 3.31 -15.88 10.70
N SER A 155 2.09 -15.40 10.39
CA SER A 155 1.47 -15.58 9.07
C SER A 155 2.21 -14.83 7.97
N LEU A 156 2.86 -13.72 8.30
CA LEU A 156 3.62 -12.90 7.37
C LEU A 156 5.10 -13.31 7.27
N ARG A 157 5.55 -14.29 8.06
CA ARG A 157 6.98 -14.66 8.17
C ARG A 157 7.61 -15.03 6.84
N ASP A 158 6.91 -15.75 5.99
CA ASP A 158 7.44 -16.21 4.68
C ASP A 158 7.55 -15.05 3.68
N THR A 159 6.73 -14.02 3.88
CA THR A 159 6.80 -12.76 3.14
C THR A 159 7.76 -11.78 3.82
N ALA A 160 8.11 -12.03 5.06
CA ALA A 160 8.55 -11.09 6.09
C ALA A 160 10.05 -11.00 6.32
N ILE A 161 10.91 -11.70 5.58
CA ILE A 161 12.37 -11.49 5.72
C ILE A 161 12.74 -10.00 5.61
N LYS A 162 11.82 -9.17 5.10
CA LYS A 162 11.99 -7.72 4.92
C LYS A 162 10.94 -6.83 5.60
N ILE A 163 9.96 -7.37 6.32
CA ILE A 163 9.00 -6.55 7.11
C ILE A 163 9.74 -5.75 8.19
N TYR A 164 10.76 -6.33 8.80
CA TYR A 164 11.58 -5.65 9.80
C TYR A 164 12.21 -4.37 9.24
N THR A 165 12.71 -4.42 8.02
CA THR A 165 13.33 -3.25 7.37
C THR A 165 12.29 -2.20 6.96
N PHE A 166 11.05 -2.59 6.70
CA PHE A 166 10.01 -1.67 6.26
C PHE A 166 9.36 -0.89 7.41
N PHE A 167 9.14 -1.56 8.57
CA PHE A 167 8.47 -0.94 9.72
C PHE A 167 9.41 -0.54 10.87
N PHE A 168 10.65 -0.99 10.85
CA PHE A 168 11.64 -0.78 11.92
C PHE A 168 13.02 -0.30 11.42
N GLY A 169 13.16 -0.08 10.10
CA GLY A 169 14.38 0.42 9.45
C GLY A 169 14.58 1.91 9.56
#